data_a5b87a7c3cc9d118a29fb2b619dd9b50
#
_entry.id   a5b87a7c3cc9d118a29fb2b619dd9b50
#
_cell.length_a   1.000
_cell.length_b   1.000
_cell.length_c   1.000
_cell.angle_alpha   90.00
_cell.angle_beta   90.00
_cell.angle_gamma   90.00
#
_symmetry.space_group_name_H-M   'P 1'
#
loop_
_entity.id
_entity.type
_entity.pdbx_description
1 polymer ?
#
loop_
_entity_poly.entity_id
_entity_poly.type
_entity_poly.pdbx_seq_one_letter_code
_entity_poly.pdbx_strand_id
1 'polypeptide(L)'
;MIPLEDSFNDILGKAQRGLKLSSEVIAREAATAVADYERVRDGQFDEALVRKVAPLFKLGADRLVAIGKGEWHPGTSHPANLDRVTTAFHGGTVNAYVIWDPASKEAAFFDTGMDAGPLLQIVRDRQLVPKYLFLTHTHQDHIAELPNLTRGLGIPAYVHKSEDIGGVQTFEWGATFPLGALQIETRQTTGHAEGGTTYIIRGLEVPIAVVGDALFAGSMGGGMVSYQDALETNRRSLFTLPDQTVVAPGHGPLTTIGTEKHHNPFFPEYQASPAS
;
A
#
# COMPACT_ATOMS: atom_id res chain seq x y z
N MET A 1 9.99 -13.75 7.14
CA MET A 1 9.04 -13.34 6.08
C MET A 1 8.10 -12.33 6.71
N ILE A 2 7.85 -11.18 6.06
CA ILE A 2 6.88 -10.20 6.56
C ILE A 2 5.49 -10.75 6.24
N PRO A 3 4.57 -10.81 7.22
CA PRO A 3 3.21 -11.30 6.98
C PRO A 3 2.44 -10.36 6.04
N LEU A 4 1.38 -10.85 5.41
CA LEU A 4 0.41 -9.99 4.74
C LEU A 4 -0.19 -9.02 5.76
N GLU A 5 -0.56 -7.82 5.33
CA GLU A 5 -1.22 -6.85 6.20
C GLU A 5 -2.61 -7.33 6.62
N ASP A 6 -3.36 -7.86 5.67
CA ASP A 6 -4.75 -8.27 5.90
C ASP A 6 -4.91 -9.78 5.78
N SER A 7 -5.69 -10.34 6.70
CA SER A 7 -6.28 -11.66 6.57
C SER A 7 -7.53 -11.62 5.67
N PHE A 8 -8.08 -12.78 5.33
CA PHE A 8 -9.29 -12.88 4.49
C PHE A 8 -10.49 -12.14 5.10
N ASN A 9 -10.63 -12.17 6.43
CA ASN A 9 -11.72 -11.51 7.13
C ASN A 9 -11.54 -9.99 7.22
N ASP A 10 -10.32 -9.47 7.27
CA ASP A 10 -10.05 -8.04 7.15
C ASP A 10 -10.47 -7.51 5.77
N ILE A 11 -10.16 -8.26 4.69
CA ILE A 11 -10.58 -7.97 3.32
C ILE A 11 -12.09 -7.94 3.21
N LEU A 12 -12.79 -8.97 3.74
CA LEU A 12 -14.26 -8.99 3.78
C LEU A 12 -14.81 -7.79 4.56
N GLY A 13 -14.24 -7.48 5.72
CA GLY A 13 -14.65 -6.35 6.56
C GLY A 13 -14.48 -5.00 5.86
N LYS A 14 -13.38 -4.79 5.14
CA LYS A 14 -13.14 -3.59 4.33
C LYS A 14 -14.20 -3.43 3.24
N ALA A 15 -14.48 -4.51 2.48
CA ALA A 15 -15.47 -4.51 1.42
C ALA A 15 -16.90 -4.32 1.97
N GLN A 16 -17.24 -4.98 3.08
CA GLN A 16 -18.54 -4.84 3.74
C GLN A 16 -18.81 -3.39 4.15
N ARG A 17 -17.85 -2.76 4.85
CA ARG A 17 -17.97 -1.35 5.26
C ARG A 17 -18.05 -0.42 4.05
N GLY A 18 -17.19 -0.65 3.05
CA GLY A 18 -17.15 0.16 1.83
C GLY A 18 -18.43 0.12 1.02
N LEU A 19 -19.09 -1.03 0.95
CA LEU A 19 -20.38 -1.22 0.27
C LEU A 19 -21.59 -0.96 1.16
N LYS A 20 -21.39 -0.69 2.46
CA LYS A 20 -22.43 -0.42 3.46
C LYS A 20 -23.46 -1.54 3.55
N LEU A 21 -23.04 -2.81 3.45
CA LEU A 21 -23.90 -3.98 3.54
C LEU A 21 -24.01 -4.44 5.00
N SER A 22 -25.24 -4.75 5.45
CA SER A 22 -25.43 -5.36 6.78
C SER A 22 -25.24 -6.87 6.73
N SER A 23 -24.92 -7.48 7.89
CA SER A 23 -24.75 -8.94 8.01
C SER A 23 -26.03 -9.70 7.61
N GLU A 24 -27.22 -9.13 7.89
CA GLU A 24 -28.52 -9.73 7.53
C GLU A 24 -28.73 -9.76 6.01
N VAL A 25 -28.33 -8.68 5.31
CA VAL A 25 -28.40 -8.62 3.84
C VAL A 25 -27.48 -9.66 3.24
N ILE A 26 -26.24 -9.74 3.72
CA ILE A 26 -25.24 -10.68 3.22
C ILE A 26 -25.69 -12.12 3.47
N ALA A 27 -26.13 -12.43 4.68
CA ALA A 27 -26.59 -13.77 5.05
C ALA A 27 -27.79 -14.22 4.19
N ARG A 28 -28.74 -13.32 3.95
CA ARG A 28 -29.91 -13.59 3.08
C ARG A 28 -29.46 -13.88 1.64
N GLU A 29 -28.62 -13.03 1.05
CA GLU A 29 -28.17 -13.19 -0.34
C GLU A 29 -27.27 -14.43 -0.53
N ALA A 30 -26.49 -14.79 0.50
CA ALA A 30 -25.65 -16.00 0.51
C ALA A 30 -26.43 -17.27 0.89
N ALA A 31 -27.71 -17.17 1.23
CA ALA A 31 -28.54 -18.26 1.74
C ALA A 31 -27.87 -19.00 2.92
N THR A 32 -27.50 -18.24 3.95
CA THR A 32 -26.87 -18.73 5.19
C THR A 32 -27.46 -18.06 6.43
N ALA A 33 -27.18 -18.59 7.62
CA ALA A 33 -27.55 -17.91 8.85
C ALA A 33 -26.64 -16.70 9.11
N VAL A 34 -27.18 -15.65 9.72
CA VAL A 34 -26.39 -14.45 10.11
C VAL A 34 -25.22 -14.85 10.99
N ALA A 35 -25.43 -15.72 11.99
CA ALA A 35 -24.39 -16.19 12.89
C ALA A 35 -23.24 -16.94 12.17
N ASP A 36 -23.54 -17.65 11.07
CA ASP A 36 -22.51 -18.34 10.28
C ASP A 36 -21.64 -17.32 9.55
N TYR A 37 -22.24 -16.32 8.92
CA TYR A 37 -21.51 -15.23 8.28
C TYR A 37 -20.67 -14.44 9.29
N GLU A 38 -21.21 -14.13 10.48
CA GLU A 38 -20.48 -13.40 11.52
C GLU A 38 -19.26 -14.18 12.00
N ARG A 39 -19.34 -15.51 12.14
CA ARG A 39 -18.15 -16.32 12.46
C ARG A 39 -17.07 -16.21 11.40
N VAL A 40 -17.44 -16.21 10.11
CA VAL A 40 -16.49 -16.02 9.00
C VAL A 40 -15.88 -14.62 9.04
N ARG A 41 -16.70 -13.59 9.24
CA ARG A 41 -16.23 -12.20 9.39
C ARG A 41 -15.28 -12.04 10.59
N ASP A 42 -15.50 -12.79 11.66
CA ASP A 42 -14.67 -12.75 12.87
C ASP A 42 -13.44 -13.69 12.81
N GLY A 43 -13.14 -14.24 11.61
CA GLY A 43 -11.89 -14.95 11.31
C GLY A 43 -11.99 -16.47 11.29
N GLN A 44 -13.16 -17.06 11.52
CA GLN A 44 -13.33 -18.51 11.36
C GLN A 44 -13.48 -18.85 9.86
N PHE A 45 -12.40 -19.33 9.26
CA PHE A 45 -12.37 -19.63 7.83
C PHE A 45 -13.33 -20.78 7.46
N ASP A 46 -14.25 -20.52 6.54
CA ASP A 46 -15.11 -21.50 5.87
C ASP A 46 -15.06 -21.23 4.37
N GLU A 47 -14.35 -22.09 3.62
CA GLU A 47 -14.17 -21.92 2.17
C GLU A 47 -15.49 -21.83 1.42
N ALA A 48 -16.46 -22.70 1.74
CA ALA A 48 -17.73 -22.76 1.04
C ALA A 48 -18.51 -21.44 1.22
N LEU A 49 -18.50 -20.89 2.42
CA LEU A 49 -19.17 -19.63 2.73
C LEU A 49 -18.40 -18.43 2.16
N VAL A 50 -17.06 -18.40 2.25
CA VAL A 50 -16.23 -17.38 1.62
C VAL A 50 -16.51 -17.29 0.11
N ARG A 51 -16.59 -18.43 -0.59
CA ARG A 51 -16.92 -18.48 -2.02
C ARG A 51 -18.31 -17.94 -2.34
N LYS A 52 -19.28 -18.11 -1.45
CA LYS A 52 -20.64 -17.59 -1.63
C LYS A 52 -20.72 -16.08 -1.40
N VAL A 53 -19.99 -15.56 -0.43
CA VAL A 53 -20.09 -14.14 -0.05
C VAL A 53 -19.17 -13.24 -0.87
N ALA A 54 -18.02 -13.71 -1.34
CA ALA A 54 -17.06 -12.90 -2.08
C ALA A 54 -17.67 -12.17 -3.29
N PRO A 55 -18.53 -12.80 -4.13
CA PRO A 55 -19.18 -12.10 -5.25
C PRO A 55 -20.11 -10.97 -4.83
N LEU A 56 -20.74 -11.06 -3.66
CA LEU A 56 -21.62 -10.01 -3.13
C LEU A 56 -20.83 -8.72 -2.83
N PHE A 57 -19.54 -8.87 -2.54
CA PHE A 57 -18.60 -7.78 -2.31
C PHE A 57 -17.81 -7.39 -3.57
N LYS A 58 -18.09 -8.03 -4.72
CA LYS A 58 -17.31 -7.89 -5.96
C LYS A 58 -15.84 -8.28 -5.78
N LEU A 59 -15.56 -9.24 -4.90
CA LEU A 59 -14.22 -9.77 -4.62
C LEU A 59 -13.95 -11.04 -5.43
N GLY A 60 -12.70 -11.26 -5.80
CA GLY A 60 -12.21 -12.49 -6.42
C GLY A 60 -12.20 -13.66 -5.43
N ALA A 61 -13.15 -14.57 -5.53
CA ALA A 61 -13.35 -15.64 -4.55
C ALA A 61 -12.14 -16.58 -4.41
N ASP A 62 -11.51 -17.00 -5.52
CA ASP A 62 -10.34 -17.89 -5.49
C ASP A 62 -9.15 -17.26 -4.77
N ARG A 63 -8.94 -15.95 -4.96
CA ARG A 63 -7.86 -15.21 -4.32
C ARG A 63 -8.09 -15.04 -2.83
N LEU A 64 -9.32 -14.71 -2.46
CA LEU A 64 -9.72 -14.60 -1.06
C LEU A 64 -9.58 -15.95 -0.33
N VAL A 65 -9.94 -17.05 -0.98
CA VAL A 65 -9.75 -18.41 -0.46
C VAL A 65 -8.26 -18.75 -0.30
N ALA A 66 -7.42 -18.44 -1.29
CA ALA A 66 -5.97 -18.68 -1.21
C ALA A 66 -5.33 -17.93 -0.03
N ILE A 67 -5.74 -16.68 0.22
CA ILE A 67 -5.32 -15.91 1.39
C ILE A 67 -5.81 -16.57 2.67
N GLY A 68 -7.10 -16.96 2.73
CA GLY A 68 -7.69 -17.60 3.91
C GLY A 68 -7.05 -18.94 4.29
N LYS A 69 -6.52 -19.68 3.31
CA LYS A 69 -5.76 -20.92 3.52
C LYS A 69 -4.28 -20.71 3.82
N GLY A 70 -3.77 -19.46 3.68
CA GLY A 70 -2.34 -19.21 3.77
C GLY A 70 -1.52 -19.80 2.61
N GLU A 71 -2.16 -20.06 1.47
CA GLU A 71 -1.53 -20.66 0.29
C GLU A 71 -0.84 -19.64 -0.62
N TRP A 72 -1.02 -18.35 -0.35
CA TRP A 72 -0.46 -17.28 -1.16
C TRP A 72 0.32 -16.26 -0.34
N HIS A 73 1.48 -15.88 -0.88
CA HIS A 73 2.33 -14.79 -0.41
C HIS A 73 3.14 -14.25 -1.59
N PRO A 74 3.36 -12.93 -1.74
CA PRO A 74 4.15 -12.41 -2.84
C PRO A 74 5.60 -12.86 -2.74
N GLY A 75 6.14 -13.39 -3.84
CA GLY A 75 7.55 -13.79 -3.99
C GLY A 75 8.40 -12.67 -4.58
N THR A 76 8.37 -11.46 -4.00
CA THR A 76 9.01 -10.30 -4.61
C THR A 76 10.46 -10.16 -4.19
N SER A 77 11.35 -9.97 -5.17
CA SER A 77 12.76 -9.61 -4.94
C SER A 77 12.87 -8.17 -4.43
N HIS A 78 13.85 -7.93 -3.58
CA HIS A 78 14.14 -6.61 -3.05
C HIS A 78 15.04 -5.83 -4.04
N PRO A 79 14.62 -4.66 -4.57
CA PRO A 79 15.49 -3.85 -5.43
C PRO A 79 16.76 -3.38 -4.74
N ALA A 80 17.88 -3.33 -5.48
CA ALA A 80 19.18 -3.01 -4.91
C ALA A 80 19.28 -1.58 -4.33
N ASN A 81 18.48 -0.65 -4.86
CA ASN A 81 18.50 0.77 -4.49
C ASN A 81 17.27 1.19 -3.67
N LEU A 82 16.69 0.24 -2.95
CA LEU A 82 15.61 0.46 -2.00
C LEU A 82 15.96 -0.21 -0.70
N ASP A 83 15.93 0.52 0.41
CA ASP A 83 15.89 -0.07 1.75
C ASP A 83 14.53 0.20 2.39
N ARG A 84 14.03 -0.78 3.12
CA ARG A 84 12.81 -0.69 3.89
C ARG A 84 13.14 -0.78 5.37
N VAL A 85 12.55 0.12 6.15
CA VAL A 85 12.49 0.05 7.62
C VAL A 85 11.08 -0.30 8.01
N THR A 86 10.91 -1.35 8.78
CA THR A 86 9.59 -1.79 9.30
C THR A 86 9.59 -1.59 10.81
N THR A 87 8.65 -0.84 11.34
CA THR A 87 8.51 -0.53 12.77
C THR A 87 7.15 -0.99 13.30
N ALA A 88 7.07 -1.30 14.59
CA ALA A 88 5.84 -1.75 15.24
C ALA A 88 4.83 -0.61 15.40
N PHE A 89 3.56 -0.89 15.13
CA PHE A 89 2.44 0.03 15.32
C PHE A 89 1.15 -0.75 15.64
N HIS A 90 0.52 -0.49 16.80
CA HIS A 90 -0.78 -1.04 17.23
C HIS A 90 -1.01 -2.55 16.99
N GLY A 91 0.01 -3.38 17.23
CA GLY A 91 -0.08 -4.83 17.01
C GLY A 91 0.23 -5.29 15.60
N GLY A 92 0.42 -4.36 14.65
CA GLY A 92 0.94 -4.56 13.29
C GLY A 92 2.29 -3.88 13.10
N THR A 93 2.60 -3.57 11.85
CA THR A 93 3.85 -2.89 11.47
C THR A 93 3.58 -1.86 10.38
N VAL A 94 4.36 -0.79 10.35
CA VAL A 94 4.38 0.22 9.28
C VAL A 94 5.75 0.26 8.62
N ASN A 95 5.78 0.52 7.33
CA ASN A 95 6.98 0.61 6.51
C ASN A 95 7.32 2.07 6.20
N ALA A 96 8.60 2.38 6.28
CA ALA A 96 9.20 3.58 5.69
C ALA A 96 10.32 3.14 4.72
N TYR A 97 10.58 3.96 3.71
CA TYR A 97 11.51 3.60 2.65
C TYR A 97 12.56 4.66 2.42
N VAL A 98 13.74 4.22 1.97
CA VAL A 98 14.73 5.08 1.35
C VAL A 98 15.10 4.52 -0.02
N ILE A 99 15.09 5.39 -1.05
CA ILE A 99 15.46 5.05 -2.42
C ILE A 99 16.52 6.06 -2.87
N TRP A 100 17.55 5.58 -3.55
CA TRP A 100 18.67 6.44 -3.96
C TRP A 100 19.13 6.16 -5.39
N ASP A 101 19.67 7.21 -6.01
CA ASP A 101 20.39 7.07 -7.27
C ASP A 101 21.76 6.39 -7.02
N PRO A 102 22.05 5.26 -7.70
CA PRO A 102 23.29 4.51 -7.48
C PRO A 102 24.56 5.31 -7.76
N ALA A 103 24.51 6.27 -8.70
CA ALA A 103 25.66 7.04 -9.13
C ALA A 103 25.96 8.23 -8.21
N SER A 104 24.97 9.09 -7.95
CA SER A 104 25.14 10.31 -7.15
C SER A 104 25.01 10.09 -5.65
N LYS A 105 24.39 8.96 -5.23
CA LYS A 105 23.98 8.69 -3.84
C LYS A 105 22.90 9.64 -3.31
N GLU A 106 22.33 10.50 -4.13
CA GLU A 106 21.17 11.30 -3.75
C GLU A 106 20.02 10.41 -3.37
N ALA A 107 19.40 10.66 -2.21
CA ALA A 107 18.38 9.80 -1.62
C ALA A 107 17.09 10.54 -1.28
N ALA A 108 15.98 9.90 -1.53
CA ALA A 108 14.64 10.30 -1.10
C ALA A 108 14.09 9.30 -0.08
N PHE A 109 13.41 9.82 0.92
CA PHE A 109 12.77 9.07 2.00
C PHE A 109 11.26 9.14 1.81
N PHE A 110 10.57 8.07 2.14
CA PHE A 110 9.12 7.96 1.98
C PHE A 110 8.53 7.47 3.29
N ASP A 111 7.68 8.31 3.89
CA ASP A 111 7.14 8.16 5.23
C ASP A 111 8.24 8.07 6.32
N THR A 112 7.85 8.00 7.56
CA THR A 112 8.80 8.07 8.67
C THR A 112 8.86 6.77 9.49
N GLY A 113 7.77 5.98 9.47
CA GLY A 113 7.59 4.94 10.46
C GLY A 113 7.50 5.51 11.88
N MET A 114 7.64 4.62 12.85
CA MET A 114 7.57 4.93 14.29
C MET A 114 8.96 5.09 14.95
N ASP A 115 10.04 4.93 14.19
CA ASP A 115 11.43 5.08 14.67
C ASP A 115 12.33 5.55 13.51
N ALA A 116 12.86 6.76 13.61
CA ALA A 116 13.76 7.35 12.63
C ALA A 116 15.19 6.77 12.69
N GLY A 117 15.56 6.13 13.77
CA GLY A 117 16.94 5.66 14.01
C GLY A 117 17.50 4.79 12.90
N PRO A 118 16.79 3.74 12.47
CA PRO A 118 17.23 2.87 11.37
C PRO A 118 17.39 3.60 10.02
N LEU A 119 16.50 4.54 9.67
CA LEU A 119 16.64 5.34 8.45
C LEU A 119 17.90 6.23 8.50
N LEU A 120 18.15 6.88 9.64
CA LEU A 120 19.37 7.67 9.85
C LEU A 120 20.64 6.79 9.82
N GLN A 121 20.55 5.54 10.28
CA GLN A 121 21.67 4.59 10.20
C GLN A 121 21.97 4.19 8.74
N ILE A 122 20.95 3.91 7.93
CA ILE A 122 21.11 3.60 6.49
C ILE A 122 21.85 4.73 5.76
N VAL A 123 21.54 5.99 6.07
CA VAL A 123 22.23 7.15 5.47
C VAL A 123 23.73 7.07 5.73
N ARG A 124 24.13 6.79 6.97
CA ARG A 124 25.55 6.69 7.36
C ARG A 124 26.25 5.50 6.70
N ASP A 125 25.63 4.32 6.77
CA ASP A 125 26.22 3.07 6.29
C ASP A 125 26.40 3.06 4.76
N ARG A 126 25.46 3.64 4.03
CA ARG A 126 25.50 3.72 2.57
C ARG A 126 26.09 5.02 2.04
N GLN A 127 26.47 5.96 2.93
CA GLN A 127 27.00 7.28 2.57
C GLN A 127 26.05 8.04 1.61
N LEU A 128 24.76 8.04 1.94
CA LEU A 128 23.74 8.69 1.12
C LEU A 128 23.76 10.21 1.30
N VAL A 129 23.29 10.91 0.28
CA VAL A 129 23.09 12.37 0.26
C VAL A 129 21.60 12.65 0.31
N PRO A 130 20.99 12.89 1.49
CA PRO A 130 19.57 13.14 1.63
C PRO A 130 19.13 14.37 0.83
N LYS A 131 17.98 14.27 0.12
CA LYS A 131 17.40 15.35 -0.70
C LYS A 131 15.97 15.69 -0.32
N TYR A 132 15.14 14.67 -0.15
CA TYR A 132 13.69 14.81 0.05
C TYR A 132 13.19 13.83 1.10
N LEU A 133 12.22 14.27 1.88
CA LEU A 133 11.30 13.40 2.63
C LEU A 133 9.90 13.59 2.05
N PHE A 134 9.31 12.54 1.51
CA PHE A 134 7.96 12.53 0.98
C PHE A 134 7.02 11.79 1.93
N LEU A 135 5.83 12.33 2.14
CA LEU A 135 4.77 11.67 2.90
C LEU A 135 3.70 11.18 1.93
N THR A 136 3.34 9.90 2.03
CA THR A 136 2.26 9.33 1.22
C THR A 136 0.89 9.88 1.64
N HIS A 137 0.70 10.05 2.93
CA HIS A 137 -0.43 10.67 3.60
C HIS A 137 -0.06 11.00 5.06
N THR A 138 -1.00 11.51 5.86
CA THR A 138 -0.67 12.06 7.20
C THR A 138 -1.25 11.28 8.37
N HIS A 139 -1.51 9.98 8.21
CA HIS A 139 -1.81 9.14 9.37
C HIS A 139 -0.59 9.03 10.28
N GLN A 140 -0.84 8.86 11.58
CA GLN A 140 0.16 8.98 12.62
C GLN A 140 1.39 8.11 12.41
N ASP A 141 1.22 6.89 11.98
CA ASP A 141 2.30 5.92 11.74
C ASP A 141 3.20 6.26 10.55
N HIS A 142 2.72 7.09 9.63
CA HIS A 142 3.50 7.58 8.49
C HIS A 142 4.27 8.87 8.79
N ILE A 143 3.89 9.61 9.84
CA ILE A 143 4.48 10.92 10.15
C ILE A 143 5.05 11.04 11.57
N ALA A 144 5.01 9.98 12.39
CA ALA A 144 5.39 10.02 13.80
C ALA A 144 6.79 10.61 14.04
N GLU A 145 7.73 10.31 13.16
CA GLU A 145 9.13 10.74 13.25
C GLU A 145 9.49 11.92 12.32
N LEU A 146 8.48 12.59 11.75
CA LEU A 146 8.69 13.71 10.81
C LEU A 146 9.64 14.80 11.37
N PRO A 147 9.47 15.32 12.61
CA PRO A 147 10.38 16.31 13.15
C PRO A 147 11.81 15.80 13.37
N ASN A 148 11.95 14.52 13.72
CA ASN A 148 13.26 13.91 13.98
C ASN A 148 14.00 13.64 12.67
N LEU A 149 13.33 13.15 11.63
CA LEU A 149 13.92 12.92 10.31
C LEU A 149 14.29 14.23 9.61
N THR A 150 13.39 15.21 9.55
CA THR A 150 13.69 16.49 8.90
C THR A 150 14.88 17.19 9.55
N ARG A 151 14.93 17.18 10.88
CA ARG A 151 16.09 17.75 11.63
C ARG A 151 17.36 16.93 11.45
N GLY A 152 17.26 15.60 11.57
CA GLY A 152 18.42 14.69 11.50
C GLY A 152 19.05 14.62 10.11
N LEU A 153 18.23 14.75 9.06
CA LEU A 153 18.69 14.73 7.66
C LEU A 153 18.98 16.13 7.11
N GLY A 154 18.43 17.19 7.71
CA GLY A 154 18.59 18.57 7.24
C GLY A 154 17.88 18.82 5.90
N ILE A 155 16.76 18.13 5.62
CA ILE A 155 16.04 18.19 4.34
C ILE A 155 14.59 18.65 4.52
N PRO A 156 13.96 19.23 3.46
CA PRO A 156 12.54 19.53 3.47
C PRO A 156 11.69 18.27 3.37
N ALA A 157 10.52 18.32 4.00
CA ALA A 157 9.46 17.33 3.79
C ALA A 157 8.39 17.86 2.83
N TYR A 158 7.76 16.94 2.09
CA TYR A 158 6.74 17.23 1.08
C TYR A 158 5.51 16.35 1.26
N VAL A 159 4.34 16.94 1.07
CA VAL A 159 3.05 16.24 1.11
C VAL A 159 2.08 16.86 0.10
N HIS A 160 1.08 16.11 -0.34
CA HIS A 160 0.02 16.70 -1.16
C HIS A 160 -0.75 17.77 -0.35
N LYS A 161 -1.17 18.87 -1.01
CA LYS A 161 -1.83 20.01 -0.37
C LYS A 161 -3.07 19.66 0.46
N SER A 162 -3.79 18.57 0.15
CA SER A 162 -4.94 18.11 0.93
C SER A 162 -4.55 17.42 2.25
N GLU A 163 -3.27 17.15 2.45
CA GLU A 163 -2.69 16.57 3.66
C GLU A 163 -1.81 17.59 4.40
N ASP A 164 -1.97 18.89 4.16
CA ASP A 164 -1.14 19.93 4.79
C ASP A 164 -1.30 19.93 6.30
N ILE A 165 -0.19 19.64 6.99
CA ILE A 165 -0.09 19.61 8.45
C ILE A 165 0.72 20.77 9.02
N GLY A 166 1.09 21.74 8.16
CA GLY A 166 1.97 22.86 8.53
C GLY A 166 3.43 22.46 8.67
N GLY A 167 4.34 23.35 8.29
CA GLY A 167 5.78 23.14 8.40
C GLY A 167 6.38 22.19 7.35
N VAL A 168 5.59 21.69 6.42
CA VAL A 168 6.01 20.88 5.25
C VAL A 168 5.72 21.65 3.96
N GLN A 169 6.42 21.31 2.88
CA GLN A 169 6.13 21.85 1.56
C GLN A 169 4.99 21.07 0.90
N THR A 170 4.11 21.77 0.20
CA THR A 170 2.99 21.11 -0.46
C THR A 170 3.17 21.09 -1.98
N PHE A 171 2.56 20.08 -2.62
CA PHE A 171 2.52 19.93 -4.07
C PHE A 171 1.12 19.51 -4.54
N GLU A 172 0.92 19.50 -5.87
CA GLU A 172 -0.24 18.91 -6.53
C GLU A 172 0.17 17.63 -7.27
N TRP A 173 -0.75 16.67 -7.43
CA TRP A 173 -0.48 15.44 -8.21
C TRP A 173 -0.04 15.79 -9.65
N GLY A 174 0.88 14.97 -10.18
CA GLY A 174 1.55 15.22 -11.44
C GLY A 174 2.85 16.00 -11.28
N ALA A 175 3.19 16.45 -10.06
CA ALA A 175 4.50 17.02 -9.79
C ALA A 175 5.61 15.98 -10.00
N THR A 176 6.78 16.46 -10.44
CA THR A 176 7.97 15.63 -10.64
C THR A 176 9.16 16.23 -9.90
N PHE A 177 9.99 15.35 -9.33
CA PHE A 177 11.17 15.73 -8.57
C PHE A 177 12.39 14.97 -9.10
N PRO A 178 13.50 15.65 -9.44
CA PRO A 178 14.74 14.99 -9.83
C PRO A 178 15.45 14.39 -8.60
N LEU A 179 16.07 13.21 -8.79
CA LEU A 179 16.90 12.57 -7.76
C LEU A 179 18.14 11.96 -8.44
N GLY A 180 19.21 12.72 -8.60
CA GLY A 180 20.33 12.34 -9.44
C GLY A 180 19.89 12.09 -10.89
N ALA A 181 20.11 10.87 -11.39
CA ALA A 181 19.63 10.44 -12.70
C ALA A 181 18.18 9.90 -12.69
N LEU A 182 17.59 9.77 -11.50
CA LEU A 182 16.23 9.26 -11.33
C LEU A 182 15.20 10.39 -11.39
N GLN A 183 13.94 10.01 -11.65
CA GLN A 183 12.79 10.90 -11.60
C GLN A 183 11.71 10.32 -10.69
N ILE A 184 11.18 11.14 -9.80
CA ILE A 184 10.05 10.82 -8.92
C ILE A 184 8.82 11.55 -9.46
N GLU A 185 7.79 10.80 -9.87
CA GLU A 185 6.49 11.29 -10.33
C GLU A 185 5.44 11.07 -9.25
N THR A 186 4.59 12.05 -8.97
CA THR A 186 3.49 11.92 -7.99
C THR A 186 2.18 11.58 -8.70
N ARG A 187 1.43 10.60 -8.17
CA ARG A 187 0.12 10.19 -8.66
C ARG A 187 -0.93 10.20 -7.56
N GLN A 188 -2.14 10.55 -7.94
CA GLN A 188 -3.29 10.47 -7.05
C GLN A 188 -3.66 9.02 -6.74
N THR A 189 -3.69 8.67 -5.44
CA THR A 189 -4.19 7.39 -4.94
C THR A 189 -5.03 7.64 -3.68
N THR A 190 -6.06 8.47 -3.83
CA THR A 190 -7.01 8.85 -2.77
C THR A 190 -8.01 7.73 -2.47
N GLY A 191 -8.74 7.89 -1.38
CA GLY A 191 -9.79 6.98 -0.91
C GLY A 191 -9.50 6.42 0.47
N HIS A 192 -8.25 6.07 0.78
CA HIS A 192 -7.79 5.83 2.14
C HIS A 192 -7.58 7.16 2.89
N ALA A 193 -6.90 8.10 2.26
CA ALA A 193 -6.67 9.46 2.73
C ALA A 193 -7.07 10.48 1.65
N GLU A 194 -7.35 11.75 2.03
CA GLU A 194 -7.81 12.79 1.10
C GLU A 194 -6.73 13.20 0.10
N GLY A 195 -5.47 13.28 0.53
CA GLY A 195 -4.31 13.59 -0.29
C GLY A 195 -3.43 12.39 -0.61
N GLY A 196 -3.97 11.18 -0.45
CA GLY A 196 -3.23 9.93 -0.68
C GLY A 196 -2.43 9.96 -1.98
N THR A 197 -1.11 9.81 -1.89
CA THR A 197 -0.17 9.98 -2.99
C THR A 197 0.74 8.78 -3.15
N THR A 198 0.82 8.29 -4.37
CA THR A 198 1.85 7.32 -4.79
C THR A 198 3.00 8.05 -5.46
N TYR A 199 4.21 7.66 -5.12
CA TYR A 199 5.45 8.13 -5.75
C TYR A 199 6.00 7.05 -6.67
N ILE A 200 6.15 7.38 -7.98
CA ILE A 200 6.71 6.48 -8.99
C ILE A 200 8.16 6.89 -9.27
N ILE A 201 9.09 6.02 -8.94
CA ILE A 201 10.52 6.22 -9.16
C ILE A 201 10.92 5.53 -10.46
N ARG A 202 11.42 6.31 -11.41
CA ARG A 202 11.90 5.87 -12.73
C ARG A 202 13.40 6.08 -12.87
N GLY A 203 14.00 5.32 -13.76
CA GLY A 203 15.45 5.38 -14.05
C GLY A 203 16.26 4.27 -13.37
N LEU A 204 15.63 3.47 -12.49
CA LEU A 204 16.19 2.21 -11.99
C LEU A 204 15.93 1.06 -12.98
N GLU A 205 16.55 -0.10 -12.75
CA GLU A 205 16.35 -1.31 -13.58
C GLU A 205 14.87 -1.67 -13.72
N VAL A 206 14.13 -1.60 -12.61
CA VAL A 206 12.67 -1.69 -12.58
C VAL A 206 12.09 -0.47 -11.87
N PRO A 207 10.93 0.06 -12.33
CA PRO A 207 10.27 1.14 -11.62
C PRO A 207 9.83 0.71 -10.22
N ILE A 208 9.83 1.65 -9.28
CA ILE A 208 9.32 1.44 -7.92
C ILE A 208 8.15 2.39 -7.70
N ALA A 209 7.05 1.88 -7.17
CA ALA A 209 5.89 2.66 -6.73
C ALA A 209 5.79 2.58 -5.20
N VAL A 210 6.08 3.68 -4.50
CA VAL A 210 5.80 3.80 -3.07
C VAL A 210 4.38 4.28 -2.92
N VAL A 211 3.49 3.42 -2.42
CA VAL A 211 2.04 3.59 -2.54
C VAL A 211 1.35 3.97 -1.23
N GLY A 212 2.08 3.99 -0.09
CA GLY A 212 1.45 4.14 1.22
C GLY A 212 0.33 3.11 1.40
N ASP A 213 -0.81 3.57 1.86
CA ASP A 213 -1.96 2.71 2.16
C ASP A 213 -2.98 2.61 1.01
N ALA A 214 -2.55 2.94 -0.22
CA ALA A 214 -3.42 2.76 -1.38
C ALA A 214 -3.57 1.28 -1.77
N LEU A 215 -2.47 0.50 -1.73
CA LEU A 215 -2.43 -0.89 -2.17
C LEU A 215 -1.49 -1.69 -1.27
N PHE A 216 -1.91 -2.88 -0.85
CA PHE A 216 -1.12 -3.85 -0.11
C PHE A 216 -0.98 -5.15 -0.90
N ALA A 217 -0.04 -6.01 -0.52
CA ALA A 217 0.04 -7.34 -1.08
C ALA A 217 -1.24 -8.14 -0.79
N GLY A 218 -2.00 -8.45 -1.84
CA GLY A 218 -3.28 -9.15 -1.76
C GLY A 218 -4.43 -8.36 -1.15
N SER A 219 -4.28 -7.06 -0.92
CA SER A 219 -5.30 -6.20 -0.33
C SER A 219 -5.14 -4.74 -0.73
N MET A 220 -5.84 -3.84 -0.05
CA MET A 220 -5.68 -2.39 -0.15
C MET A 220 -6.02 -1.73 1.18
N GLY A 221 -5.61 -0.49 1.39
CA GLY A 221 -6.04 0.33 2.52
C GLY A 221 -7.56 0.44 2.60
N GLY A 222 -8.09 0.56 3.80
CA GLY A 222 -9.53 0.79 3.98
C GLY A 222 -9.96 2.09 3.30
N GLY A 223 -11.11 2.10 2.65
CA GLY A 223 -11.68 3.33 2.06
C GLY A 223 -12.27 4.23 3.14
N MET A 224 -11.42 4.81 3.98
CA MET A 224 -11.84 5.63 5.13
C MET A 224 -12.48 6.93 4.68
N VAL A 225 -11.98 7.53 3.59
CA VAL A 225 -12.56 8.72 2.94
C VAL A 225 -13.60 8.28 1.91
N SER A 226 -13.20 7.36 1.01
CA SER A 226 -14.08 6.86 -0.04
C SER A 226 -13.62 5.50 -0.55
N TYR A 227 -14.42 4.46 -0.32
CA TYR A 227 -14.13 3.12 -0.82
C TYR A 227 -14.13 3.07 -2.35
N GLN A 228 -15.06 3.80 -2.98
CA GLN A 228 -15.15 3.86 -4.44
C GLN A 228 -13.90 4.52 -5.04
N ASP A 229 -13.44 5.64 -4.45
CA ASP A 229 -12.24 6.33 -4.93
C ASP A 229 -10.99 5.48 -4.71
N ALA A 230 -10.89 4.74 -3.59
CA ALA A 230 -9.79 3.82 -3.34
C ALA A 230 -9.66 2.76 -4.46
N LEU A 231 -10.78 2.16 -4.88
CA LEU A 231 -10.79 1.22 -5.99
C LEU A 231 -10.44 1.89 -7.33
N GLU A 232 -11.04 3.05 -7.62
CA GLU A 232 -10.88 3.73 -8.91
C GLU A 232 -9.50 4.33 -9.10
N THR A 233 -8.94 4.97 -8.06
CA THR A 233 -7.61 5.57 -8.16
C THR A 233 -6.51 4.51 -8.27
N ASN A 234 -6.64 3.36 -7.62
CA ASN A 234 -5.76 2.21 -7.83
C ASN A 234 -5.77 1.76 -9.30
N ARG A 235 -6.96 1.57 -9.90
CA ARG A 235 -7.09 1.20 -11.32
C ARG A 235 -6.41 2.20 -12.24
N ARG A 236 -6.71 3.48 -12.05
CA ARG A 236 -6.22 4.56 -12.91
C ARG A 236 -4.74 4.86 -12.73
N SER A 237 -4.25 4.85 -11.50
CA SER A 237 -2.91 5.34 -11.17
C SER A 237 -1.87 4.24 -11.02
N LEU A 238 -2.25 3.03 -10.57
CA LEU A 238 -1.32 1.94 -10.30
C LEU A 238 -1.40 0.83 -11.33
N PHE A 239 -2.59 0.30 -11.65
CA PHE A 239 -2.72 -0.83 -12.56
C PHE A 239 -2.45 -0.49 -14.04
N THR A 240 -2.18 0.78 -14.34
CA THR A 240 -1.65 1.24 -15.64
C THR A 240 -0.12 1.18 -15.74
N LEU A 241 0.57 0.90 -14.63
CA LEU A 241 2.03 0.73 -14.60
C LEU A 241 2.45 -0.62 -15.19
N PRO A 242 3.71 -0.75 -15.64
CA PRO A 242 4.26 -2.04 -16.08
C PRO A 242 4.17 -3.11 -14.99
N ASP A 243 3.91 -4.36 -15.37
CA ASP A 243 3.70 -5.46 -14.43
C ASP A 243 4.90 -5.73 -13.50
N GLN A 244 6.12 -5.49 -13.99
CA GLN A 244 7.34 -5.62 -13.18
C GLN A 244 7.55 -4.49 -12.16
N THR A 245 6.73 -3.42 -12.17
CA THR A 245 6.86 -2.32 -11.21
C THR A 245 6.73 -2.86 -9.80
N VAL A 246 7.75 -2.64 -8.97
CA VAL A 246 7.73 -3.02 -7.56
C VAL A 246 6.80 -2.08 -6.81
N VAL A 247 5.89 -2.64 -6.03
CA VAL A 247 4.99 -1.92 -5.14
C VAL A 247 5.57 -1.97 -3.73
N ALA A 248 5.82 -0.80 -3.16
CA ALA A 248 6.32 -0.60 -1.80
C ALA A 248 5.19 -0.02 -0.93
N PRO A 249 4.44 -0.87 -0.21
CA PRO A 249 3.25 -0.48 0.55
C PRO A 249 3.58 0.07 1.94
N GLY A 250 2.67 0.86 2.52
CA GLY A 250 2.77 1.33 3.91
C GLY A 250 2.77 0.18 4.93
N HIS A 251 2.12 -0.94 4.61
CA HIS A 251 2.05 -2.13 5.47
C HIS A 251 2.27 -3.42 4.69
N GLY A 252 2.76 -4.45 5.37
CA GLY A 252 2.99 -5.76 4.78
C GLY A 252 4.21 -5.84 3.86
N PRO A 253 4.33 -6.90 3.04
CA PRO A 253 5.48 -7.16 2.18
C PRO A 253 5.45 -6.35 0.87
N LEU A 254 6.62 -6.22 0.22
CA LEU A 254 6.70 -5.76 -1.17
C LEU A 254 5.94 -6.71 -2.08
N THR A 255 5.38 -6.16 -3.16
CA THR A 255 4.75 -6.92 -4.23
C THR A 255 5.07 -6.30 -5.59
N THR A 256 4.39 -6.69 -6.66
CA THR A 256 4.48 -6.05 -7.99
C THR A 256 3.09 -5.78 -8.55
N ILE A 257 2.99 -4.85 -9.49
CA ILE A 257 1.72 -4.57 -10.18
C ILE A 257 1.16 -5.82 -10.85
N GLY A 258 2.01 -6.62 -11.50
CA GLY A 258 1.57 -7.89 -12.11
C GLY A 258 1.06 -8.89 -11.09
N THR A 259 1.74 -9.01 -9.95
CA THR A 259 1.28 -9.87 -8.84
C THR A 259 -0.08 -9.43 -8.34
N GLU A 260 -0.29 -8.14 -8.12
CA GLU A 260 -1.58 -7.62 -7.64
C GLU A 260 -2.71 -7.77 -8.68
N LYS A 261 -2.43 -7.59 -9.96
CA LYS A 261 -3.41 -7.91 -11.03
C LYS A 261 -3.88 -9.36 -10.95
N HIS A 262 -2.98 -10.29 -10.63
CA HIS A 262 -3.32 -11.72 -10.61
C HIS A 262 -3.85 -12.21 -9.26
N HIS A 263 -3.51 -11.58 -8.15
CA HIS A 263 -3.75 -12.15 -6.83
C HIS A 263 -4.57 -11.27 -5.88
N ASN A 264 -4.78 -9.98 -6.18
CA ASN A 264 -5.55 -9.11 -5.31
C ASN A 264 -7.06 -9.35 -5.45
N PRO A 265 -7.77 -9.73 -4.36
CA PRO A 265 -9.21 -10.01 -4.43
C PRO A 265 -10.06 -8.79 -4.80
N PHE A 266 -9.61 -7.55 -4.49
CA PHE A 266 -10.36 -6.32 -4.77
C PHE A 266 -10.44 -5.98 -6.27
N PHE A 267 -9.62 -6.61 -7.11
CA PHE A 267 -9.51 -6.30 -8.53
C PHE A 267 -9.69 -7.55 -9.42
N PRO A 268 -10.85 -8.24 -9.31
CA PRO A 268 -11.08 -9.50 -10.02
C PRO A 268 -11.09 -9.36 -11.54
N GLU A 269 -11.32 -8.16 -12.06
CA GLU A 269 -11.36 -7.87 -13.51
C GLU A 269 -10.02 -8.10 -14.22
N TYR A 270 -8.89 -8.03 -13.51
CA TYR A 270 -7.57 -8.30 -14.09
C TYR A 270 -7.22 -9.79 -14.13
N GLN A 271 -8.06 -10.64 -13.56
CA GLN A 271 -7.83 -12.08 -13.44
C GLN A 271 -8.37 -12.88 -14.64
N ALA A 272 -9.12 -12.24 -15.53
CA ALA A 272 -9.92 -12.88 -16.58
C ALA A 272 -9.17 -13.18 -17.88
N SER A 273 -7.83 -13.13 -17.94
CA SER A 273 -7.08 -13.59 -19.11
C SER A 273 -6.17 -14.74 -18.74
N PRO A 274 -6.43 -15.98 -19.19
CA PRO A 274 -5.37 -16.98 -19.25
C PRO A 274 -4.28 -16.42 -20.18
N ALA A 275 -3.03 -16.50 -19.74
CA ALA A 275 -1.90 -16.21 -20.61
C ALA A 275 -2.06 -17.03 -21.89
N SER A 276 -2.19 -16.35 -23.02
CA SER A 276 -2.13 -16.93 -24.37
C SER A 276 -0.70 -17.33 -24.70
#